data_0346eece61dcbc4f3ddddd5f08c6c07f
#
_entry.id   0346eece61dcbc4f3ddddd5f08c6c07f
#
_cell.length_a   1.000
_cell.length_b   1.000
_cell.length_c   1.000
_cell.angle_alpha   90.00
_cell.angle_beta   90.00
_cell.angle_gamma   90.00
#
_symmetry.space_group_name_H-M   'P 1'
#
loop_
_entity.id
_entity.type
_entity.pdbx_description
1 polymer ?
#
loop_
_entity_poly.entity_id
_entity_poly.type
_entity_poly.pdbx_seq_one_letter_code
_entity_poly.pdbx_strand_id
1 'polypeptide(L)'
;MDAAAFLENLKSKVHPEAIAGHDTVLHFNITGDNAMQKTIQIADGKLDVLDGLVGDPKCVVTATAETLMKLVNGEQNPMMAFMMGKIKVSNPGELMKYGKILGLM
;
A
#
# COMPACT_ATOMS: atom_id res chain seq x y z
N MET A 1 -1.27 -14.19 -8.39
CA MET A 1 -1.85 -13.17 -7.50
C MET A 1 -1.86 -11.83 -8.22
N ASP A 2 -2.96 -11.13 -8.20
CA ASP A 2 -3.03 -9.79 -8.78
C ASP A 2 -3.04 -8.71 -7.68
N ALA A 3 -3.05 -7.45 -8.08
CA ALA A 3 -2.98 -6.34 -7.14
C ALA A 3 -4.17 -6.32 -6.16
N ALA A 4 -5.37 -6.63 -6.65
CA ALA A 4 -6.56 -6.67 -5.78
C ALA A 4 -6.41 -7.76 -4.72
N ALA A 5 -6.01 -8.96 -5.13
CA ALA A 5 -5.80 -10.07 -4.21
C ALA A 5 -4.70 -9.76 -3.20
N PHE A 6 -3.62 -9.12 -3.64
CA PHE A 6 -2.55 -8.72 -2.74
C PHE A 6 -3.07 -7.78 -1.65
N LEU A 7 -3.78 -6.73 -2.04
CA LEU A 7 -4.29 -5.75 -1.07
C LEU A 7 -5.31 -6.37 -0.12
N GLU A 8 -6.23 -7.19 -0.64
CA GLU A 8 -7.24 -7.82 0.19
C GLU A 8 -6.66 -8.85 1.16
N ASN A 9 -5.55 -9.48 0.80
CA ASN A 9 -4.90 -10.47 1.66
C ASN A 9 -4.01 -9.86 2.74
N LEU A 10 -3.80 -8.56 2.74
CA LEU A 10 -2.95 -7.90 3.74
C LEU A 10 -3.44 -8.14 5.15
N LYS A 11 -4.75 -8.15 5.35
CA LYS A 11 -5.34 -8.36 6.67
C LYS A 11 -4.91 -9.69 7.29
N SER A 12 -4.76 -10.73 6.48
CA SER A 12 -4.36 -12.05 6.97
C SER A 12 -2.84 -12.22 7.01
N LYS A 13 -2.09 -11.45 6.23
CA LYS A 13 -0.63 -11.56 6.15
C LYS A 13 0.10 -10.76 7.21
N VAL A 14 -0.45 -9.63 7.61
CA VAL A 14 0.21 -8.72 8.56
C VAL A 14 -0.11 -9.16 9.98
N HIS A 15 0.95 -9.45 10.75
CA HIS A 15 0.78 -9.85 12.15
C HIS A 15 0.39 -8.66 13.01
N PRO A 16 -0.57 -8.82 13.94
CA PRO A 16 -0.97 -7.72 14.83
C PRO A 16 0.20 -7.09 15.58
N GLU A 17 1.20 -7.87 15.92
CA GLU A 17 2.39 -7.39 16.64
C GLU A 17 3.17 -6.37 15.83
N ALA A 18 3.19 -6.51 14.49
CA ALA A 18 3.92 -5.62 13.60
C ALA A 18 3.29 -4.24 13.53
N ILE A 19 1.99 -4.14 13.81
CA ILE A 19 1.24 -2.89 13.71
C ILE A 19 0.74 -2.37 15.06
N ALA A 20 1.11 -3.02 16.14
CA ALA A 20 0.73 -2.59 17.48
C ALA A 20 1.25 -1.17 17.74
N GLY A 21 0.37 -0.29 18.20
CA GLY A 21 0.73 1.10 18.48
C GLY A 21 0.83 2.01 17.27
N HIS A 22 0.56 1.49 16.07
CA HIS A 22 0.57 2.29 14.84
C HIS A 22 -0.85 2.70 14.47
N ASP A 23 -1.00 3.97 14.04
CA ASP A 23 -2.25 4.49 13.48
C ASP A 23 -1.92 5.17 12.16
N THR A 24 -2.53 4.69 11.08
CA THR A 24 -2.35 5.34 9.78
C THR A 24 -3.49 4.99 8.83
N VAL A 25 -3.67 5.83 7.82
CA VAL A 25 -4.59 5.60 6.72
C VAL A 25 -3.79 5.77 5.43
N LEU A 26 -3.74 4.72 4.62
CA LEU A 26 -3.02 4.72 3.36
C LEU A 26 -4.02 4.52 2.23
N HIS A 27 -3.98 5.39 1.22
CA HIS A 27 -4.80 5.25 0.04
C HIS A 27 -3.97 4.65 -1.09
N PHE A 28 -4.50 3.61 -1.72
CA PHE A 28 -3.91 3.00 -2.91
C PHE A 28 -4.82 3.27 -4.10
N ASN A 29 -4.38 4.16 -4.98
CA ASN A 29 -5.08 4.48 -6.20
C ASN A 29 -4.39 3.74 -7.35
N ILE A 30 -4.96 2.62 -7.75
CA ILE A 30 -4.40 1.78 -8.80
C ILE A 30 -5.03 2.17 -10.13
N THR A 31 -4.18 2.55 -11.08
CA THR A 31 -4.60 3.08 -12.38
C THR A 31 -4.36 2.07 -13.50
N GLY A 32 -4.86 2.38 -14.70
CA GLY A 32 -4.68 1.54 -15.87
C GLY A 32 -5.69 0.41 -15.94
N ASP A 33 -5.29 -0.69 -16.55
CA ASP A 33 -6.13 -1.89 -16.63
C ASP A 33 -6.35 -2.44 -15.23
N ASN A 34 -7.59 -2.84 -14.92
CA ASN A 34 -7.98 -3.30 -13.59
C ASN A 34 -7.80 -2.21 -12.52
N ALA A 35 -8.08 -0.96 -12.90
CA ALA A 35 -8.03 0.16 -11.98
C ALA A 35 -8.92 -0.11 -10.76
N MET A 36 -8.43 0.27 -9.59
CA MET A 36 -9.19 0.13 -8.35
C MET A 36 -8.67 1.11 -7.31
N GLN A 37 -9.47 1.32 -6.28
CA GLN A 37 -9.11 2.20 -5.18
C GLN A 37 -9.36 1.43 -3.89
N LYS A 38 -8.35 1.42 -3.01
CA LYS A 38 -8.43 0.73 -1.72
C LYS A 38 -7.83 1.62 -0.64
N THR A 39 -8.36 1.49 0.54
CA THR A 39 -7.82 2.14 1.75
C THR A 39 -7.30 1.07 2.68
N ILE A 40 -6.08 1.26 3.17
CA ILE A 40 -5.51 0.42 4.23
C ILE A 40 -5.58 1.24 5.51
N GLN A 41 -6.34 0.77 6.48
CA GLN A 41 -6.48 1.45 7.76
C GLN A 41 -5.83 0.61 8.86
N ILE A 42 -4.91 1.21 9.60
CA ILE A 42 -4.23 0.56 10.72
C ILE A 42 -4.57 1.35 11.98
N ALA A 43 -5.22 0.70 12.93
CA ALA A 43 -5.59 1.30 14.20
C ALA A 43 -5.87 0.20 15.22
N ASP A 44 -5.54 0.44 16.47
CA ASP A 44 -5.85 -0.46 17.59
C ASP A 44 -5.36 -1.91 17.39
N GLY A 45 -4.20 -2.05 16.75
CA GLY A 45 -3.60 -3.37 16.49
C GLY A 45 -4.29 -4.14 15.38
N LYS A 46 -5.11 -3.48 14.57
CA LYS A 46 -5.85 -4.11 13.48
C LYS A 46 -5.53 -3.42 12.16
N LEU A 47 -5.52 -4.23 11.10
CA LEU A 47 -5.42 -3.74 9.74
C LEU A 47 -6.71 -4.08 9.00
N ASP A 48 -7.33 -3.08 8.42
CA ASP A 48 -8.52 -3.26 7.60
C ASP A 48 -8.27 -2.76 6.19
N VAL A 49 -8.87 -3.45 5.22
CA VAL A 49 -8.83 -3.07 3.81
C VAL A 49 -10.24 -2.66 3.42
N LEU A 50 -10.39 -1.41 3.00
CA LEU A 50 -11.68 -0.84 2.66
C LEU A 50 -11.73 -0.52 1.17
N ASP A 51 -12.91 -0.68 0.56
CA ASP A 51 -13.11 -0.28 -0.82
C ASP A 51 -13.20 1.25 -0.92
N GLY A 52 -12.60 1.79 -1.98
CA GLY A 52 -12.60 3.21 -2.23
C GLY A 52 -11.53 3.95 -1.41
N LEU A 53 -11.55 5.26 -1.50
CA LEU A 53 -10.63 6.14 -0.79
C LEU A 53 -11.38 6.77 0.38
N VAL A 54 -11.18 6.22 1.57
CA VAL A 54 -11.94 6.55 2.78
C VAL A 54 -11.04 7.22 3.81
N GLY A 55 -11.55 8.24 4.49
CA GLY A 55 -10.84 8.93 5.56
C GLY A 55 -9.76 9.87 5.06
N ASP A 56 -9.01 10.44 5.99
CA ASP A 56 -7.91 11.35 5.70
C ASP A 56 -6.60 10.55 5.57
N PRO A 57 -6.03 10.45 4.37
CA PRO A 57 -4.83 9.64 4.20
C PRO A 57 -3.59 10.36 4.71
N LYS A 58 -2.73 9.61 5.37
CA LYS A 58 -1.38 10.07 5.67
C LYS A 58 -0.45 9.86 4.50
N CYS A 59 -0.83 8.98 3.58
CA CYS A 59 -0.09 8.74 2.35
C CYS A 59 -1.05 8.27 1.27
N VAL A 60 -0.87 8.80 0.06
CA VAL A 60 -1.60 8.34 -1.13
C VAL A 60 -0.57 7.77 -2.10
N VAL A 61 -0.74 6.52 -2.48
CA VAL A 61 0.11 5.85 -3.45
C VAL A 61 -0.67 5.66 -4.74
N THR A 62 -0.16 6.19 -5.84
CA THR A 62 -0.76 6.05 -7.16
C THR A 62 0.20 5.27 -8.05
N ALA A 63 -0.26 4.15 -8.57
CA ALA A 63 0.55 3.28 -9.42
C ALA A 63 -0.35 2.42 -10.29
N THR A 64 0.24 1.84 -11.35
CA THR A 64 -0.48 0.81 -12.11
C THR A 64 -0.45 -0.51 -11.33
N ALA A 65 -1.40 -1.40 -11.62
CA ALA A 65 -1.40 -2.72 -11.00
C ALA A 65 -0.10 -3.47 -11.30
N GLU A 66 0.40 -3.34 -12.53
CA GLU A 66 1.67 -3.98 -12.93
C GLU A 66 2.83 -3.49 -12.05
N THR A 67 2.95 -2.18 -11.87
CA THR A 67 4.03 -1.62 -11.05
C THR A 67 3.90 -2.04 -9.59
N LEU A 68 2.68 -2.05 -9.06
CA LEU A 68 2.46 -2.50 -7.68
C LEU A 68 2.95 -3.95 -7.51
N MET A 69 2.63 -4.83 -8.45
CA MET A 69 3.05 -6.23 -8.35
C MET A 69 4.56 -6.40 -8.50
N LYS A 70 5.22 -5.55 -9.27
CA LYS A 70 6.68 -5.54 -9.34
C LYS A 70 7.30 -5.20 -8.00
N LEU A 71 6.72 -4.25 -7.27
CA LEU A 71 7.17 -3.92 -5.92
C LEU A 71 7.00 -5.11 -4.99
N VAL A 72 5.83 -5.75 -5.04
CA VAL A 72 5.51 -6.90 -4.19
C VAL A 72 6.45 -8.07 -4.44
N ASN A 73 6.80 -8.30 -5.70
CA ASN A 73 7.66 -9.42 -6.11
C ASN A 73 9.15 -9.11 -5.96
N GLY A 74 9.50 -7.92 -5.47
CA GLY A 74 10.90 -7.53 -5.32
C GLY A 74 11.61 -7.19 -6.62
N GLU A 75 10.87 -7.06 -7.71
CA GLU A 75 11.44 -6.72 -9.03
C GLU A 75 11.72 -5.23 -9.17
N GLN A 76 11.19 -4.43 -8.27
CA GLN A 76 11.38 -2.99 -8.30
C GLN A 76 11.42 -2.45 -6.87
N ASN A 77 12.33 -1.51 -6.62
CA ASN A 77 12.45 -0.84 -5.34
C ASN A 77 11.47 0.35 -5.30
N PRO A 78 10.67 0.53 -4.22
CA PRO A 78 9.72 1.64 -4.13
C PRO A 78 10.34 3.02 -4.31
N MET A 79 11.50 3.27 -3.72
CA MET A 79 12.16 4.57 -3.85
C MET A 79 12.63 4.83 -5.27
N MET A 80 13.17 3.79 -5.93
CA MET A 80 13.57 3.92 -7.33
C MET A 80 12.35 4.17 -8.22
N ALA A 81 11.26 3.44 -7.99
CA ALA A 81 10.03 3.65 -8.72
C ALA A 81 9.49 5.07 -8.55
N PHE A 82 9.56 5.60 -7.33
CA PHE A 82 9.15 6.96 -7.04
C PHE A 82 10.03 7.98 -7.77
N MET A 83 11.35 7.80 -7.70
CA MET A 83 12.29 8.71 -8.35
C MET A 83 12.17 8.68 -9.88
N MET A 84 11.84 7.52 -10.45
CA MET A 84 11.65 7.37 -11.89
C MET A 84 10.26 7.77 -12.37
N GLY A 85 9.39 8.20 -11.46
CA GLY A 85 8.04 8.63 -11.82
C GLY A 85 7.08 7.49 -12.11
N LYS A 86 7.43 6.25 -11.78
CA LYS A 86 6.56 5.09 -12.01
C LYS A 86 5.45 4.98 -10.97
N ILE A 87 5.68 5.55 -9.80
CA ILE A 87 4.65 5.69 -8.77
C ILE A 87 4.62 7.13 -8.29
N LYS A 88 3.47 7.55 -7.80
CA LYS A 88 3.31 8.84 -7.14
C LYS A 88 2.99 8.58 -5.67
N VAL A 89 3.69 9.25 -4.78
CA VAL A 89 3.54 9.06 -3.35
C VAL A 89 3.46 10.42 -2.69
N SER A 90 2.36 10.69 -1.98
CA SER A 90 2.18 11.98 -1.32
C SER A 90 3.08 12.15 -0.10
N ASN A 91 3.49 11.04 0.53
CA ASN A 91 4.34 11.05 1.71
C ASN A 91 5.31 9.87 1.66
N PRO A 92 6.49 10.06 1.02
CA PRO A 92 7.47 8.97 0.89
C PRO A 92 7.93 8.41 2.24
N GLY A 93 8.03 9.25 3.26
CA GLY A 93 8.42 8.79 4.61
C GLY A 93 7.44 7.78 5.18
N GLU A 94 6.15 8.03 5.00
CA GLU A 94 5.12 7.10 5.47
C GLU A 94 5.16 5.80 4.67
N LEU A 95 5.38 5.86 3.37
CA LEU A 95 5.52 4.66 2.54
C LEU A 95 6.70 3.82 3.00
N MET A 96 7.85 4.44 3.29
CA MET A 96 9.02 3.72 3.77
C MET A 96 8.76 3.06 5.12
N LYS A 97 8.04 3.77 6.00
CA LYS A 97 7.73 3.27 7.34
C LYS A 97 6.87 2.01 7.29
N TYR A 98 5.86 1.99 6.42
CA TYR A 98 4.92 0.87 6.35
C TYR A 98 5.18 -0.11 5.20
N GLY A 99 6.04 0.25 4.26
CA GLY A 99 6.30 -0.59 3.10
C GLY A 99 6.79 -1.98 3.44
N LYS A 100 7.67 -2.09 4.42
CA LYS A 100 8.17 -3.40 4.86
C LYS A 100 7.08 -4.23 5.51
N ILE A 101 6.27 -3.59 6.36
CA ILE A 101 5.17 -4.27 7.05
C ILE A 101 4.18 -4.82 6.03
N LEU A 102 3.90 -4.04 4.99
CA LEU A 102 2.92 -4.39 3.98
C LEU A 102 3.47 -5.30 2.88
N GLY A 103 4.77 -5.57 2.87
CA GLY A 103 5.36 -6.43 1.86
C GLY A 103 5.66 -5.75 0.53
N LEU A 104 5.80 -4.43 0.52
CA LEU A 104 6.14 -3.66 -0.68
C LEU A 104 7.64 -3.49 -0.88
N MET A 105 8.41 -3.93 0.08
CA MET A 105 9.88 -3.83 0.04
C MET A 105 10.52 -5.15 0.41
#